data_c3e89b751f92cb2a71b330f808b1ae4c
#
_entry.id   c3e89b751f92cb2a71b330f808b1ae4c
#
_cell.length_a   1.000
_cell.length_b   1.000
_cell.length_c   1.000
_cell.angle_alpha   90.00
_cell.angle_beta   90.00
_cell.angle_gamma   90.00
#
_symmetry.space_group_name_H-M   'P 1'
#
loop_
_entity.id
_entity.type
_entity.pdbx_description
1 polymer ?
#
loop_
_entity_poly.entity_id
_entity_poly.type
_entity_poly.pdbx_seq_one_letter_code
_entity_poly.pdbx_strand_id
1 'polypeptide(L)'
;MIKRIVLTMIISLELAICFGQDPQFSQFYANPIYLNPAFAGSVRCPRLALNYRNQWPGLNKTFITLSASYDQHVEALSGGLGLIIMNDKAGNGTLNTTNFSGIYSYNLNISRNFSIRAGLQATYVQEKLDWDKLTFGDMIDPRYGYVFETQEVRPAEKRGFADFSAGVIGYSSKVYGGFAVHHI
;
A
#
# COMPACT_ATOMS: atom_id res chain seq x y z
N MET A 1 29.72 -28.64 -8.36
CA MET A 1 29.45 -27.72 -9.48
C MET A 1 27.95 -27.42 -9.56
N ILE A 2 27.06 -28.39 -9.67
CA ILE A 2 25.59 -28.24 -9.78
C ILE A 2 24.99 -27.39 -8.63
N LYS A 3 25.35 -27.62 -7.37
CA LYS A 3 24.84 -26.84 -6.22
C LYS A 3 25.16 -25.34 -6.33
N ARG A 4 26.33 -24.97 -6.87
CA ARG A 4 26.70 -23.58 -7.08
C ARG A 4 25.90 -22.94 -8.22
N ILE A 5 25.64 -23.69 -9.30
CA ILE A 5 24.83 -23.23 -10.43
C ILE A 5 23.39 -23.00 -10.00
N VAL A 6 22.79 -23.93 -9.24
CA VAL A 6 21.44 -23.80 -8.71
C VAL A 6 21.34 -22.62 -7.74
N LEU A 7 22.33 -22.42 -6.86
CA LEU A 7 22.33 -21.28 -5.95
C LEU A 7 22.45 -19.94 -6.70
N THR A 8 23.29 -19.87 -7.74
CA THR A 8 23.42 -18.66 -8.57
C THR A 8 22.13 -18.38 -9.34
N MET A 9 21.47 -19.43 -9.82
CA MET A 9 20.20 -19.33 -10.53
C MET A 9 19.04 -18.84 -9.63
N ILE A 10 19.01 -19.29 -8.37
CA ILE A 10 18.06 -18.81 -7.36
C ILE A 10 18.32 -17.34 -7.04
N ILE A 11 19.58 -16.95 -6.81
CA ILE A 11 19.96 -15.56 -6.50
C ILE A 11 19.68 -14.63 -7.70
N SER A 12 19.88 -15.09 -8.94
CA SER A 12 19.58 -14.27 -10.12
C SER A 12 18.09 -14.11 -10.39
N LEU A 13 17.26 -15.03 -9.94
CA LEU A 13 15.80 -14.94 -10.05
C LEU A 13 15.23 -13.85 -9.14
N GLU A 14 15.80 -13.67 -7.95
CA GLU A 14 15.41 -12.61 -6.99
C GLU A 14 15.73 -11.19 -7.52
N LEU A 15 16.76 -11.03 -8.34
CA LEU A 15 17.16 -9.73 -8.91
C LEU A 15 16.25 -9.25 -10.06
N ALA A 16 15.40 -10.13 -10.59
CA ALA A 16 14.50 -9.79 -11.71
C ALA A 16 13.16 -9.17 -11.28
N ILE A 17 12.86 -9.15 -9.98
CA ILE A 17 11.57 -8.69 -9.44
C ILE A 17 11.78 -7.41 -8.63
N CYS A 18 11.92 -6.28 -9.31
CA CYS A 18 11.95 -4.97 -8.67
C CYS A 18 10.55 -4.36 -8.78
N PHE A 19 9.73 -4.49 -7.74
CA PHE A 19 8.43 -3.82 -7.65
C PHE A 19 8.59 -2.45 -6.99
N GLY A 20 7.74 -1.50 -7.38
CA GLY A 20 7.61 -0.23 -6.67
C GLY A 20 7.24 -0.47 -5.20
N GLN A 21 7.71 0.42 -4.31
CA GLN A 21 7.45 0.29 -2.89
C GLN A 21 6.20 1.08 -2.51
N ASP A 22 5.27 0.40 -1.80
CA ASP A 22 4.16 1.05 -1.15
C ASP A 22 4.60 1.89 0.07
N PRO A 23 3.84 2.92 0.44
CA PRO A 23 4.07 3.65 1.67
C PRO A 23 3.95 2.71 2.88
N GLN A 24 4.99 2.64 3.70
CA GLN A 24 4.99 1.82 4.91
C GLN A 24 4.91 2.68 6.16
N PHE A 25 4.14 2.25 7.14
CA PHE A 25 4.08 2.87 8.45
C PHE A 25 5.11 2.25 9.40
N SER A 26 5.76 3.07 10.22
CA SER A 26 6.72 2.58 11.24
C SER A 26 6.06 1.63 12.24
N GLN A 27 4.78 1.88 12.55
CA GLN A 27 3.96 1.02 13.40
C GLN A 27 2.96 0.23 12.52
N PHE A 28 3.47 -0.68 11.68
CA PHE A 28 2.65 -1.45 10.74
C PHE A 28 1.55 -2.28 11.43
N TYR A 29 1.77 -2.71 12.66
CA TYR A 29 0.81 -3.47 13.47
C TYR A 29 -0.40 -2.64 13.92
N ALA A 30 -0.32 -1.32 13.90
CA ALA A 30 -1.41 -0.43 14.27
C ALA A 30 -2.53 -0.36 13.20
N ASN A 31 -2.26 -0.82 11.98
CA ASN A 31 -3.23 -0.93 10.90
C ASN A 31 -3.24 -2.35 10.30
N PRO A 32 -3.79 -3.35 11.01
CA PRO A 32 -3.70 -4.75 10.59
C PRO A 32 -4.32 -5.03 9.23
N ILE A 33 -5.43 -4.35 8.86
CA ILE A 33 -6.10 -4.59 7.57
C ILE A 33 -5.28 -4.06 6.38
N TYR A 34 -4.37 -3.10 6.61
CA TYR A 34 -3.41 -2.67 5.61
C TYR A 34 -2.33 -3.72 5.38
N LEU A 35 -1.90 -4.42 6.45
CA LEU A 35 -0.90 -5.47 6.38
C LEU A 35 -1.42 -6.73 5.66
N ASN A 36 -2.66 -7.11 5.96
CA ASN A 36 -3.30 -8.29 5.36
C ASN A 36 -4.82 -8.14 5.39
N PRO A 37 -5.50 -8.18 4.23
CA PRO A 37 -6.95 -8.02 4.15
C PRO A 37 -7.73 -9.08 4.96
N ALA A 38 -7.14 -10.23 5.24
CA ALA A 38 -7.76 -11.25 6.09
C ALA A 38 -7.95 -10.83 7.55
N PHE A 39 -7.33 -9.72 8.01
CA PHE A 39 -7.59 -9.16 9.34
C PHE A 39 -8.88 -8.35 9.45
N ALA A 40 -9.56 -8.05 8.34
CA ALA A 40 -10.82 -7.31 8.39
C ALA A 40 -11.86 -8.06 9.25
N GLY A 41 -12.48 -7.36 10.20
CA GLY A 41 -13.44 -7.95 11.15
C GLY A 41 -12.85 -9.05 12.04
N SER A 42 -11.54 -9.05 12.28
CA SER A 42 -10.89 -10.00 13.19
C SER A 42 -11.32 -9.80 14.65
N VAL A 43 -11.78 -8.62 14.99
CA VAL A 43 -12.33 -8.27 16.29
C VAL A 43 -13.85 -8.11 16.16
N ARG A 44 -14.61 -8.52 17.17
CA ARG A 44 -16.08 -8.41 17.15
C ARG A 44 -16.57 -6.96 17.18
N CYS A 45 -15.82 -6.05 17.82
CA CYS A 45 -16.15 -4.64 17.87
C CYS A 45 -15.67 -3.92 16.59
N PRO A 46 -16.39 -2.90 16.12
CA PRO A 46 -15.89 -2.00 15.08
C PRO A 46 -14.55 -1.40 15.49
N ARG A 47 -13.60 -1.36 14.55
CA ARG A 47 -12.28 -0.78 14.77
C ARG A 47 -12.06 0.35 13.79
N LEU A 48 -11.63 1.50 14.33
CA LEU A 48 -11.17 2.63 13.55
C LEU A 48 -9.67 2.84 13.85
N ALA A 49 -8.85 2.93 12.81
CA ALA A 49 -7.44 3.28 12.96
C ALA A 49 -7.10 4.48 12.07
N LEU A 50 -6.38 5.44 12.65
CA LEU A 50 -5.88 6.62 11.96
C LEU A 50 -4.36 6.61 12.06
N ASN A 51 -3.68 6.72 10.92
CA ASN A 51 -2.24 6.72 10.86
C ASN A 51 -1.74 7.96 10.11
N TYR A 52 -0.74 8.61 10.69
CA TYR A 52 -0.04 9.73 10.10
C TYR A 52 1.46 9.45 10.13
N ARG A 53 2.10 9.58 8.97
CA ARG A 53 3.55 9.48 8.83
C ARG A 53 4.08 10.70 8.14
N ASN A 54 5.09 11.32 8.74
CA ASN A 54 5.86 12.37 8.12
C ASN A 54 7.33 11.93 8.08
N GLN A 55 7.85 11.73 6.89
CA GLN A 55 9.23 11.29 6.69
C GLN A 55 10.09 12.46 6.25
N TRP A 56 11.22 12.64 6.94
CA TRP A 56 12.21 13.70 6.73
C TRP A 56 11.64 15.12 6.82
N PRO A 57 10.99 15.48 7.94
CA PRO A 57 10.33 16.79 8.08
C PRO A 57 11.27 17.99 7.99
N GLY A 58 12.58 17.79 8.17
CA GLY A 58 13.60 18.83 8.04
C GLY A 58 14.09 19.08 6.60
N LEU A 59 13.63 18.31 5.63
CA LEU A 59 14.00 18.48 4.22
C LEU A 59 12.90 19.24 3.47
N ASN A 60 13.26 20.02 2.44
CA ASN A 60 12.30 20.77 1.62
C ASN A 60 11.35 19.86 0.79
N LYS A 61 11.67 18.57 0.68
CA LYS A 61 10.86 17.58 -0.05
C LYS A 61 10.47 16.47 0.93
N THR A 62 9.38 16.66 1.66
CA THR A 62 8.86 15.72 2.65
C THR A 62 7.94 14.68 2.00
N PHE A 63 7.83 13.51 2.66
CA PHE A 63 6.84 12.50 2.34
C PHE A 63 5.82 12.45 3.47
N ILE A 64 4.56 12.66 3.15
CA ILE A 64 3.47 12.68 4.11
C ILE A 64 2.43 11.64 3.70
N THR A 65 2.22 10.64 4.56
CA THR A 65 1.22 9.60 4.37
C THR A 65 0.16 9.69 5.45
N LEU A 66 -1.09 9.77 5.04
CA LEU A 66 -2.28 9.72 5.89
C LEU A 66 -3.07 8.47 5.55
N SER A 67 -3.53 7.73 6.54
CA SER A 67 -4.42 6.59 6.35
C SER A 67 -5.51 6.57 7.41
N ALA A 68 -6.73 6.34 6.97
CA ALA A 68 -7.87 6.04 7.82
C ALA A 68 -8.41 4.67 7.41
N SER A 69 -8.58 3.78 8.38
CA SER A 69 -9.13 2.45 8.16
C SER A 69 -10.25 2.17 9.14
N TYR A 70 -11.29 1.53 8.64
CA TYR A 70 -12.43 1.06 9.43
C TYR A 70 -12.70 -0.39 9.10
N ASP A 71 -12.90 -1.24 10.09
CA ASP A 71 -13.34 -2.61 9.88
C ASP A 71 -14.30 -3.07 10.97
N GLN A 72 -15.19 -3.97 10.57
CA GLN A 72 -16.22 -4.53 11.43
C GLN A 72 -16.47 -5.99 11.09
N HIS A 73 -16.72 -6.79 12.13
CA HIS A 73 -17.23 -8.15 11.98
C HIS A 73 -18.71 -8.11 11.62
N VAL A 74 -19.10 -8.93 10.62
CA VAL A 74 -20.49 -9.06 10.17
C VAL A 74 -20.88 -10.53 10.21
N GLU A 75 -21.68 -10.93 11.21
CA GLU A 75 -22.07 -12.33 11.42
C GLU A 75 -22.80 -12.92 10.21
N ALA A 76 -23.69 -12.14 9.58
CA ALA A 76 -24.45 -12.57 8.41
C ALA A 76 -23.55 -12.97 7.21
N LEU A 77 -22.33 -12.42 7.14
CA LEU A 77 -21.34 -12.71 6.09
C LEU A 77 -20.29 -13.72 6.54
N SER A 78 -20.40 -14.27 7.75
CA SER A 78 -19.42 -15.17 8.36
C SER A 78 -17.98 -14.63 8.28
N GLY A 79 -17.85 -13.30 8.39
CA GLY A 79 -16.57 -12.65 8.17
C GLY A 79 -16.54 -11.19 8.59
N GLY A 80 -15.79 -10.37 7.88
CA GLY A 80 -15.67 -8.94 8.14
C GLY A 80 -15.64 -8.10 6.88
N LEU A 81 -16.07 -6.86 7.05
CA LEU A 81 -15.95 -5.81 6.05
C LEU A 81 -14.93 -4.79 6.53
N GLY A 82 -14.15 -4.24 5.60
CA GLY A 82 -13.19 -3.19 5.89
C GLY A 82 -13.15 -2.14 4.79
N LEU A 83 -12.80 -0.93 5.17
CA LEU A 83 -12.55 0.20 4.28
C LEU A 83 -11.23 0.84 4.64
N ILE A 84 -10.42 1.20 3.65
CA ILE A 84 -9.21 1.99 3.85
C ILE A 84 -9.24 3.17 2.88
N ILE A 85 -8.95 4.35 3.42
CA ILE A 85 -8.65 5.55 2.62
C ILE A 85 -7.23 5.95 2.98
N MET A 86 -6.37 6.06 1.98
CA MET A 86 -4.98 6.46 2.15
C MET A 86 -4.64 7.57 1.18
N ASN A 87 -3.91 8.57 1.65
CA ASN A 87 -3.35 9.63 0.83
C ASN A 87 -1.86 9.74 1.11
N ASP A 88 -1.07 9.59 0.06
CA ASP A 88 0.38 9.71 0.09
C ASP A 88 0.84 10.89 -0.76
N LYS A 89 1.60 11.79 -0.15
CA LYS A 89 2.17 12.97 -0.80
C LYS A 89 3.68 12.87 -0.81
N ALA A 90 4.26 12.76 -1.99
CA ALA A 90 5.70 12.73 -2.20
C ALA A 90 6.21 14.06 -2.77
N GLY A 91 7.42 14.46 -2.36
CA GLY A 91 8.09 15.62 -2.93
C GLY A 91 7.35 16.95 -2.70
N ASN A 92 6.86 17.20 -1.47
CA ASN A 92 6.07 18.39 -1.12
C ASN A 92 4.74 18.48 -1.90
N GLY A 93 4.13 17.31 -2.18
CA GLY A 93 2.87 17.19 -2.91
C GLY A 93 3.01 17.33 -4.43
N THR A 94 4.21 17.16 -4.97
CA THR A 94 4.43 17.06 -6.42
C THR A 94 3.74 15.80 -6.97
N LEU A 95 3.91 14.66 -6.31
CA LEU A 95 3.15 13.44 -6.57
C LEU A 95 2.18 13.20 -5.40
N ASN A 96 0.90 13.04 -5.71
CA ASN A 96 -0.15 12.77 -4.74
C ASN A 96 -0.93 11.52 -5.16
N THR A 97 -0.82 10.47 -4.36
CA THR A 97 -1.52 9.20 -4.58
C THR A 97 -2.62 9.04 -3.55
N THR A 98 -3.84 8.81 -4.02
CA THR A 98 -5.00 8.56 -3.15
C THR A 98 -5.58 7.20 -3.45
N ASN A 99 -5.71 6.37 -2.42
CA ASN A 99 -6.20 5.00 -2.49
C ASN A 99 -7.51 4.88 -1.73
N PHE A 100 -8.50 4.25 -2.37
CA PHE A 100 -9.78 3.87 -1.77
C PHE A 100 -9.91 2.36 -1.87
N SER A 101 -9.90 1.67 -0.75
CA SER A 101 -9.93 0.20 -0.71
C SER A 101 -11.16 -0.30 0.01
N GLY A 102 -11.84 -1.27 -0.61
CA GLY A 102 -12.87 -2.09 0.01
C GLY A 102 -12.33 -3.49 0.29
N ILE A 103 -12.59 -4.01 1.47
CA ILE A 103 -12.07 -5.28 1.94
C ILE A 103 -13.21 -6.17 2.40
N TYR A 104 -13.17 -7.43 2.00
CA TYR A 104 -14.01 -8.48 2.54
C TYR A 104 -13.15 -9.64 3.03
N SER A 105 -13.44 -10.13 4.23
CA SER A 105 -12.81 -11.34 4.77
C SER A 105 -13.85 -12.39 5.10
N TYR A 106 -13.51 -13.64 4.88
CA TYR A 106 -14.32 -14.80 5.23
C TYR A 106 -13.59 -15.66 6.26
N ASN A 107 -14.32 -16.08 7.31
CA ASN A 107 -13.78 -16.90 8.38
C ASN A 107 -14.29 -18.34 8.26
N LEU A 108 -13.37 -19.29 8.08
CA LEU A 108 -13.65 -20.71 8.01
C LEU A 108 -13.14 -21.40 9.27
N ASN A 109 -14.06 -21.91 10.09
CA ASN A 109 -13.72 -22.70 11.26
C ASN A 109 -13.52 -24.17 10.84
N ILE A 110 -12.26 -24.64 10.81
CA ILE A 110 -11.91 -26.02 10.40
C ILE A 110 -12.09 -26.99 11.58
N SER A 111 -11.68 -26.55 12.77
CA SER A 111 -11.83 -27.34 13.99
C SER A 111 -12.11 -26.43 15.20
N ARG A 112 -12.37 -27.03 16.38
CA ARG A 112 -12.58 -26.25 17.61
C ARG A 112 -11.41 -25.34 17.98
N ASN A 113 -10.20 -25.71 17.55
CA ASN A 113 -8.96 -25.01 17.93
C ASN A 113 -8.24 -24.36 16.75
N PHE A 114 -8.75 -24.50 15.51
CA PHE A 114 -8.07 -23.97 14.34
C PHE A 114 -9.06 -23.38 13.33
N SER A 115 -8.80 -22.15 12.93
CA SER A 115 -9.58 -21.42 11.94
C SER A 115 -8.68 -20.82 10.88
N ILE A 116 -9.19 -20.70 9.66
CA ILE A 116 -8.55 -19.99 8.56
C ILE A 116 -9.44 -18.81 8.19
N ARG A 117 -8.81 -17.70 7.94
CA ARG A 117 -9.47 -16.49 7.40
C ARG A 117 -8.83 -16.12 6.10
N ALA A 118 -9.65 -15.95 5.05
CA ALA A 118 -9.23 -15.44 3.76
C ALA A 118 -9.80 -14.03 3.57
N GLY A 119 -9.02 -13.13 3.00
CA GLY A 119 -9.43 -11.76 2.72
C GLY A 119 -9.13 -11.37 1.27
N LEU A 120 -10.02 -10.60 0.69
CA LEU A 120 -9.88 -9.97 -0.62
C LEU A 120 -10.02 -8.46 -0.46
N GLN A 121 -9.22 -7.72 -1.19
CA GLN A 121 -9.24 -6.27 -1.24
C GLN A 121 -9.29 -5.81 -2.68
N ALA A 122 -10.16 -4.86 -2.95
CA ALA A 122 -10.19 -4.11 -4.20
C ALA A 122 -9.89 -2.65 -3.89
N THR A 123 -8.94 -2.06 -4.61
CA THR A 123 -8.45 -0.70 -4.41
C THR A 123 -8.59 0.09 -5.69
N TYR A 124 -9.16 1.27 -5.61
CA TYR A 124 -9.06 2.29 -6.65
C TYR A 124 -7.95 3.26 -6.29
N VAL A 125 -6.95 3.33 -7.15
CA VAL A 125 -5.78 4.21 -7.00
C VAL A 125 -5.95 5.39 -7.92
N GLN A 126 -5.79 6.60 -7.39
CA GLN A 126 -5.74 7.84 -8.14
C GLN A 126 -4.41 8.54 -7.90
N GLU A 127 -3.63 8.69 -8.93
CA GLU A 127 -2.38 9.44 -8.93
C GLU A 127 -2.57 10.80 -9.57
N LYS A 128 -2.06 11.84 -8.92
CA LYS A 128 -2.00 13.20 -9.46
C LYS A 128 -0.57 13.70 -9.41
N LEU A 129 -0.06 14.14 -10.55
CA LEU A 129 1.22 14.80 -10.69
C LEU A 129 1.00 16.31 -10.88
N ASP A 130 1.60 17.12 -10.01
CA ASP A 130 1.55 18.58 -10.09
C ASP A 130 2.74 19.07 -10.95
N TRP A 131 2.45 19.37 -12.21
CA TRP A 131 3.45 19.78 -13.19
C TRP A 131 4.09 21.14 -12.86
N ASP A 132 3.37 22.04 -12.22
CA ASP A 132 3.86 23.38 -11.90
C ASP A 132 4.95 23.35 -10.81
N LYS A 133 5.08 22.24 -10.11
CA LYS A 133 6.14 22.01 -9.12
C LYS A 133 7.38 21.30 -9.68
N LEU A 134 7.31 20.86 -10.93
CA LEU A 134 8.45 20.23 -11.59
C LEU A 134 9.38 21.28 -12.21
N THR A 135 10.65 20.99 -12.18
CA THR A 135 11.69 21.79 -12.82
C THR A 135 12.44 20.92 -13.82
N PHE A 136 12.60 21.42 -15.03
CA PHE A 136 13.22 20.72 -16.15
C PHE A 136 14.52 21.40 -16.54
N GLY A 137 15.41 20.64 -17.20
CA GLY A 137 16.72 21.14 -17.60
C GLY A 137 16.69 22.27 -18.60
N ASP A 138 15.65 22.33 -19.46
CA ASP A 138 15.41 23.37 -20.46
C ASP A 138 14.98 24.72 -19.85
N MET A 139 14.57 24.74 -18.57
CA MET A 139 14.22 25.95 -17.83
C MET A 139 15.44 26.69 -17.27
N ILE A 140 16.63 26.11 -17.31
CA ILE A 140 17.83 26.62 -16.64
C ILE A 140 18.66 27.47 -17.60
N ASP A 141 18.84 28.74 -17.22
CA ASP A 141 19.88 29.59 -17.80
C ASP A 141 21.19 29.42 -16.98
N PRO A 142 22.37 29.30 -17.62
CA PRO A 142 23.64 29.13 -16.92
C PRO A 142 24.05 30.29 -15.99
N ARG A 143 23.47 31.48 -16.20
CA ARG A 143 23.77 32.70 -15.42
C ARG A 143 22.65 33.13 -14.47
N TYR A 144 21.39 32.88 -14.90
CA TYR A 144 20.20 33.40 -14.21
C TYR A 144 19.36 32.35 -13.54
N GLY A 145 19.71 31.04 -13.68
CA GLY A 145 18.96 29.94 -13.09
C GLY A 145 17.67 29.62 -13.83
N TYR A 146 16.58 29.31 -13.12
CA TYR A 146 15.29 28.92 -13.72
C TYR A 146 14.52 30.14 -14.23
N VAL A 147 14.69 30.48 -15.48
CA VAL A 147 14.06 31.70 -16.11
C VAL A 147 13.26 31.38 -17.37
N PHE A 148 13.40 30.20 -17.94
CA PHE A 148 12.66 29.82 -19.15
C PHE A 148 11.44 28.97 -18.81
N GLU A 149 10.42 28.98 -19.68
CA GLU A 149 9.30 28.04 -19.64
C GLU A 149 9.70 26.75 -20.33
N THR A 150 9.28 25.62 -19.77
CA THR A 150 9.57 24.30 -20.35
C THR A 150 8.80 24.07 -21.65
N GLN A 151 9.46 23.43 -22.61
CA GLN A 151 8.85 22.95 -23.84
C GLN A 151 8.36 21.51 -23.76
N GLU A 152 8.51 20.87 -22.58
CA GLU A 152 8.06 19.50 -22.35
C GLU A 152 6.54 19.37 -22.48
N VAL A 153 6.10 18.32 -23.15
CA VAL A 153 4.67 18.03 -23.34
C VAL A 153 4.08 17.54 -22.02
N ARG A 154 3.11 18.28 -21.49
CA ARG A 154 2.39 17.91 -20.27
C ARG A 154 1.43 16.76 -20.53
N PRO A 155 1.67 15.54 -20.01
CA PRO A 155 0.69 14.46 -20.06
C PRO A 155 -0.46 14.73 -19.09
N ALA A 156 -1.45 13.81 -19.09
CA ALA A 156 -2.58 13.92 -18.16
C ALA A 156 -2.10 13.98 -16.70
N GLU A 157 -2.50 15.04 -15.99
CA GLU A 157 -2.13 15.27 -14.60
C GLU A 157 -2.65 14.19 -13.64
N LYS A 158 -3.70 13.48 -14.05
CA LYS A 158 -4.37 12.47 -13.21
C LYS A 158 -4.40 11.14 -13.95
N ARG A 159 -4.10 10.08 -13.21
CA ARG A 159 -4.26 8.69 -13.62
C ARG A 159 -5.07 7.95 -12.57
N GLY A 160 -5.96 7.05 -13.01
CA GLY A 160 -6.72 6.17 -12.12
C GLY A 160 -6.65 4.74 -12.62
N PHE A 161 -6.46 3.79 -11.71
CA PHE A 161 -6.47 2.37 -12.01
C PHE A 161 -7.01 1.57 -10.83
N ALA A 162 -7.44 0.33 -11.12
CA ALA A 162 -7.87 -0.61 -10.09
C ALA A 162 -6.71 -1.55 -9.75
N ASP A 163 -6.62 -1.91 -8.49
CA ASP A 163 -5.63 -2.83 -7.93
C ASP A 163 -6.32 -3.84 -7.01
N PHE A 164 -5.80 -5.04 -6.92
CA PHE A 164 -6.37 -6.10 -6.11
C PHE A 164 -5.31 -6.69 -5.19
N SER A 165 -5.76 -7.15 -4.02
CA SER A 165 -4.92 -7.83 -3.06
C SER A 165 -5.67 -8.98 -2.42
N ALA A 166 -4.95 -10.01 -2.02
CA ALA A 166 -5.51 -11.15 -1.33
C ALA A 166 -4.64 -11.55 -0.14
N GLY A 167 -5.25 -12.15 0.87
CA GLY A 167 -4.51 -12.60 2.02
C GLY A 167 -5.19 -13.76 2.72
N VAL A 168 -4.39 -14.55 3.41
CA VAL A 168 -4.84 -15.70 4.21
C VAL A 168 -4.14 -15.68 5.54
N ILE A 169 -4.87 -16.00 6.60
CA ILE A 169 -4.35 -16.16 7.96
C ILE A 169 -4.93 -17.44 8.56
N GLY A 170 -4.06 -18.30 9.03
CA GLY A 170 -4.41 -19.43 9.88
C GLY A 170 -4.12 -19.07 11.34
N TYR A 171 -5.06 -19.37 12.23
CA TYR A 171 -4.87 -19.09 13.64
C TYR A 171 -5.45 -20.17 14.55
N SER A 172 -4.77 -20.32 15.67
CA SER A 172 -5.13 -21.23 16.76
C SER A 172 -5.02 -20.46 18.08
N SER A 173 -5.41 -21.08 19.19
CA SER A 173 -5.27 -20.50 20.53
C SER A 173 -3.83 -20.13 20.93
N LYS A 174 -2.81 -20.72 20.29
CA LYS A 174 -1.40 -20.55 20.66
C LYS A 174 -0.54 -19.94 19.56
N VAL A 175 -0.93 -20.11 18.29
CA VAL A 175 -0.11 -19.72 17.14
C VAL A 175 -0.99 -19.14 16.05
N TYR A 176 -0.51 -18.11 15.37
CA TYR A 176 -1.10 -17.62 14.15
C TYR A 176 0.00 -17.35 13.12
N GLY A 177 -0.37 -17.43 11.85
CA GLY A 177 0.52 -17.11 10.74
C GLY A 177 -0.28 -16.95 9.47
N GLY A 178 0.27 -16.22 8.51
CA GLY A 178 -0.41 -15.97 7.24
C GLY A 178 0.50 -15.29 6.24
N PHE A 179 -0.04 -15.06 5.06
CA PHE A 179 0.61 -14.32 4.00
C PHE A 179 -0.41 -13.44 3.29
N ALA A 180 0.06 -12.38 2.66
CA ALA A 180 -0.71 -11.53 1.79
C ALA A 180 0.08 -11.25 0.50
N VAL A 181 -0.67 -11.09 -0.59
CA VAL A 181 -0.13 -10.66 -1.89
C VAL A 181 -0.87 -9.40 -2.26
N HIS A 182 -0.13 -8.35 -2.52
CA HIS A 182 -0.63 -7.06 -2.97
C HIS A 182 -0.28 -6.88 -4.45
N HIS A 183 -1.04 -6.07 -5.17
CA HIS A 183 -0.81 -5.76 -6.60
C HIS A 183 -0.88 -7.02 -7.49
N ILE A 184 -2.06 -7.65 -7.51
CA ILE A 184 -2.34 -8.84 -8.32
C ILE A 184 -2.82 -8.43 -9.73
#